data_6ec0cfa6b0d8550f9ac7764207a7048f
#
_entry.id   6ec0cfa6b0d8550f9ac7764207a7048f
#
_cell.length_a   1.000
_cell.length_b   1.000
_cell.length_c   1.000
_cell.angle_alpha   90.00
_cell.angle_beta   90.00
_cell.angle_gamma   90.00
#
_symmetry.space_group_name_H-M   'P 1'
#
loop_
_entity.id
_entity.type
_entity.pdbx_description
1 polymer ?
#
loop_
_entity_poly.entity_id
_entity_poly.type
_entity_poly.pdbx_seq_one_letter_code
_entity_poly.pdbx_strand_id
1 'polypeptide(L)'
;MKSFNDFSEKIDHEFNHVPSICFDVFGVRVDEDGLKKYCKLNQLKSVDYIYPKNKEFSLLEFSDLARQHFKILKKIDEIKKSNDLQKATKRELVINAHKEINKELVDKYKDTRTIVSQLEHHVSDVPSELRGRSKYYIVYAPFHHEIEESKKIEISRFLDDIKGKISLAIPDSIFYGVSVMLIDEFVAYSQI
;
A
#
# COMPACT_ATOMS: atom_id res chain seq x y z
N MET A 1 9.32 -27.43 5.53
CA MET A 1 8.44 -26.24 5.68
C MET A 1 9.33 -25.14 6.22
N LYS A 2 9.33 -23.93 5.62
CA LYS A 2 10.10 -22.78 6.14
C LYS A 2 9.42 -22.21 7.38
N SER A 3 10.20 -21.60 8.28
CA SER A 3 9.67 -20.79 9.38
C SER A 3 9.17 -19.45 8.88
N PHE A 4 8.20 -18.85 9.58
CA PHE A 4 7.74 -17.48 9.30
C PHE A 4 8.90 -16.48 9.33
N ASN A 5 9.85 -16.66 10.23
CA ASN A 5 11.02 -15.80 10.38
C ASN A 5 12.04 -15.93 9.23
N ASP A 6 12.00 -17.00 8.42
CA ASP A 6 12.88 -17.15 7.26
C ASP A 6 12.60 -16.14 6.15
N PHE A 7 11.48 -15.40 6.24
CA PHE A 7 11.09 -14.32 5.32
C PHE A 7 11.36 -12.93 5.91
N SER A 8 12.03 -12.86 7.06
CA SER A 8 12.38 -11.59 7.69
C SER A 8 13.63 -11.01 7.03
N GLU A 9 13.51 -9.76 6.59
CA GLU A 9 14.60 -8.99 6.00
C GLU A 9 14.58 -7.55 6.48
N LYS A 10 15.66 -6.80 6.23
CA LYS A 10 15.64 -5.35 6.44
C LYS A 10 14.62 -4.75 5.50
N ILE A 11 13.74 -3.91 6.06
CA ILE A 11 12.75 -3.18 5.26
C ILE A 11 13.49 -2.28 4.29
N ASP A 12 13.06 -2.29 3.03
CA ASP A 12 13.54 -1.40 1.99
C ASP A 12 12.35 -0.88 1.16
N HIS A 13 12.57 0.22 0.47
CA HIS A 13 11.58 0.83 -0.42
C HIS A 13 12.03 0.76 -1.87
N GLU A 14 11.07 0.75 -2.79
CA GLU A 14 11.31 0.67 -4.23
C GLU A 14 11.20 2.02 -4.95
N PHE A 15 11.34 3.14 -4.23
CA PHE A 15 11.23 4.47 -4.83
C PHE A 15 12.50 4.83 -5.60
N ASN A 16 12.47 4.74 -6.92
CA ASN A 16 13.62 4.99 -7.80
C ASN A 16 14.21 6.41 -7.71
N HIS A 17 13.45 7.38 -7.20
CA HIS A 17 13.85 8.79 -7.10
C HIS A 17 14.19 9.24 -5.68
N VAL A 18 14.07 8.33 -4.72
CA VAL A 18 14.45 8.56 -3.33
C VAL A 18 15.75 7.79 -3.09
N PRO A 19 16.79 8.41 -2.47
CA PRO A 19 17.98 7.70 -2.09
C PRO A 19 17.65 6.49 -1.21
N SER A 20 18.43 5.41 -1.35
CA SER A 20 18.30 4.26 -0.45
C SER A 20 18.40 4.71 1.00
N ILE A 21 17.35 4.45 1.78
CA ILE A 21 17.29 4.77 3.20
C ILE A 21 17.54 3.46 3.94
N CYS A 22 18.57 3.42 4.76
CA CYS A 22 18.79 2.25 5.62
C CYS A 22 17.77 2.28 6.77
N PHE A 23 16.68 1.55 6.62
CA PHE A 23 15.79 1.25 7.74
C PHE A 23 16.51 0.24 8.64
N ASP A 24 16.76 0.61 9.89
CA ASP A 24 17.35 -0.32 10.85
C ASP A 24 16.29 -1.17 11.56
N VAL A 25 15.28 -1.56 10.79
CA VAL A 25 14.14 -2.36 11.23
C VAL A 25 13.88 -3.51 10.25
N PHE A 26 13.36 -4.61 10.79
CA PHE A 26 13.05 -5.80 10.03
C PHE A 26 11.55 -5.95 9.85
N GLY A 27 11.16 -6.45 8.69
CA GLY A 27 9.80 -6.85 8.34
C GLY A 27 9.80 -8.21 7.66
N VAL A 28 8.68 -8.88 7.68
CA VAL A 28 8.50 -10.15 6.95
C VAL A 28 7.96 -9.82 5.57
N ARG A 29 8.73 -10.14 4.54
CA ARG A 29 8.37 -9.89 3.13
C ARG A 29 7.14 -10.69 2.73
N VAL A 30 6.15 -10.02 2.17
CA VAL A 30 4.91 -10.68 1.72
C VAL A 30 4.88 -10.87 0.22
N ASP A 31 5.17 -9.82 -0.55
CA ASP A 31 5.11 -9.83 -2.02
C ASP A 31 6.37 -10.42 -2.68
N GLU A 32 6.49 -10.32 -3.99
CA GLU A 32 7.59 -10.82 -4.81
C GLU A 32 8.02 -12.25 -4.44
N ASP A 33 9.25 -12.42 -3.92
CA ASP A 33 9.81 -13.69 -3.47
C ASP A 33 9.45 -14.05 -2.01
N GLY A 34 8.56 -13.27 -1.39
CA GLY A 34 8.13 -13.43 -0.01
C GLY A 34 7.09 -14.54 0.22
N LEU A 35 6.32 -14.35 1.30
CA LEU A 35 5.31 -15.32 1.76
C LEU A 35 4.29 -15.69 0.68
N LYS A 36 3.80 -14.71 -0.10
CA LYS A 36 2.79 -14.91 -1.15
C LYS A 36 3.25 -15.95 -2.17
N LYS A 37 4.47 -15.81 -2.67
CA LYS A 37 5.04 -16.74 -3.67
C LYS A 37 5.28 -18.12 -3.06
N TYR A 38 5.83 -18.18 -1.86
CA TYR A 38 6.08 -19.44 -1.16
C TYR A 38 4.79 -20.24 -0.90
N CYS A 39 3.74 -19.56 -0.48
CA CYS A 39 2.41 -20.14 -0.26
C CYS A 39 1.62 -20.42 -1.56
N LYS A 40 2.17 -20.10 -2.74
CA LYS A 40 1.51 -20.25 -4.06
C LYS A 40 0.21 -19.45 -4.18
N LEU A 41 0.14 -18.27 -3.56
CA LEU A 41 -1.01 -17.36 -3.55
C LEU A 41 -0.79 -16.16 -4.49
N ASN A 42 -0.10 -16.35 -5.62
CA ASN A 42 0.31 -15.30 -6.55
C ASN A 42 -0.85 -14.54 -7.20
N GLN A 43 -2.05 -15.10 -7.21
CA GLN A 43 -3.27 -14.47 -7.71
C GLN A 43 -3.80 -13.35 -6.80
N LEU A 44 -3.38 -13.31 -5.53
CA LEU A 44 -3.78 -12.30 -4.58
C LEU A 44 -2.83 -11.08 -4.67
N LYS A 45 -3.36 -9.91 -4.43
CA LYS A 45 -2.54 -8.71 -4.19
C LYS A 45 -1.92 -8.81 -2.80
N SER A 46 -0.83 -8.09 -2.57
CA SER A 46 -0.21 -8.04 -1.24
C SER A 46 0.39 -6.68 -0.98
N VAL A 47 0.50 -6.36 0.30
CA VAL A 47 1.41 -5.32 0.80
C VAL A 47 2.85 -5.81 0.75
N ASP A 48 3.81 -4.92 0.92
CA ASP A 48 5.23 -5.27 0.85
C ASP A 48 5.67 -6.08 2.08
N TYR A 49 5.29 -5.64 3.29
CA TYR A 49 5.76 -6.28 4.53
C TYR A 49 4.66 -6.46 5.58
N ILE A 50 4.83 -7.51 6.39
CA ILE A 50 4.26 -7.60 7.74
C ILE A 50 5.31 -7.01 8.68
N TYR A 51 4.94 -5.94 9.40
CA TYR A 51 5.82 -5.18 10.28
C TYR A 51 5.40 -5.38 11.73
N PRO A 52 6.17 -6.18 12.51
CA PRO A 52 5.91 -6.38 13.93
C PRO A 52 6.41 -5.16 14.72
N LYS A 53 5.56 -4.60 15.60
CA LYS A 53 5.95 -3.56 16.56
C LYS A 53 5.13 -3.70 17.83
N ASN A 54 5.79 -3.73 19.00
CA ASN A 54 5.14 -3.69 20.32
C ASN A 54 4.08 -4.79 20.54
N LYS A 55 4.36 -6.04 20.17
CA LYS A 55 3.42 -7.18 20.24
C LYS A 55 2.16 -7.03 19.36
N GLU A 56 2.13 -6.04 18.52
CA GLU A 56 1.13 -5.87 17.46
C GLU A 56 1.80 -6.13 16.12
N PHE A 57 1.00 -6.42 15.12
CA PHE A 57 1.51 -6.45 13.76
C PHE A 57 0.80 -5.42 12.91
N SER A 58 1.52 -4.92 11.94
CA SER A 58 1.02 -3.95 10.99
C SER A 58 1.30 -4.44 9.57
N LEU A 59 0.49 -4.03 8.64
CA LEU A 59 0.74 -4.21 7.22
C LEU A 59 1.36 -2.93 6.68
N LEU A 60 2.48 -3.06 5.97
CA LEU A 60 3.27 -1.94 5.47
C LEU A 60 3.33 -1.99 3.95
N GLU A 61 2.97 -0.89 3.33
CA GLU A 61 2.98 -0.66 1.89
C GLU A 61 3.79 0.58 1.56
N PHE A 62 4.76 0.45 0.65
CA PHE A 62 5.47 1.56 0.03
C PHE A 62 4.84 1.87 -1.32
N SER A 63 4.31 3.07 -1.50
CA SER A 63 3.59 3.41 -2.73
C SER A 63 3.89 4.84 -3.18
N ASP A 64 4.36 5.01 -4.41
CA ASP A 64 4.57 6.35 -5.01
C ASP A 64 3.22 6.98 -5.38
N LEU A 65 2.40 7.24 -4.33
CA LEU A 65 1.03 7.75 -4.45
C LEU A 65 0.95 9.06 -5.23
N ALA A 66 1.91 9.94 -5.03
CA ALA A 66 1.93 11.24 -5.70
C ALA A 66 2.09 11.06 -7.21
N ARG A 67 3.02 10.22 -7.64
CA ARG A 67 3.24 9.92 -9.06
C ARG A 67 2.11 9.12 -9.68
N GLN A 68 1.55 8.16 -8.94
CA GLN A 68 0.40 7.38 -9.39
C GLN A 68 -0.81 8.30 -9.63
N HIS A 69 -1.12 9.18 -8.67
CA HIS A 69 -2.23 10.12 -8.80
C HIS A 69 -1.99 11.12 -9.93
N PHE A 70 -0.77 11.63 -10.10
CA PHE A 70 -0.41 12.49 -11.23
C PHE A 70 -0.67 11.82 -12.59
N LYS A 71 -0.32 10.55 -12.74
CA LYS A 71 -0.64 9.77 -13.96
C LYS A 71 -2.14 9.67 -14.19
N ILE A 72 -2.92 9.47 -13.11
CA ILE A 72 -4.39 9.44 -13.20
C ILE A 72 -4.93 10.79 -13.64
N LEU A 73 -4.43 11.90 -13.12
CA LEU A 73 -4.84 13.23 -13.55
C LEU A 73 -4.56 13.46 -15.05
N LYS A 74 -3.39 13.07 -15.55
CA LYS A 74 -3.10 13.11 -16.99
C LYS A 74 -4.09 12.29 -17.81
N LYS A 75 -4.36 11.05 -17.40
CA LYS A 75 -5.35 10.16 -18.04
C LYS A 75 -6.75 10.79 -18.06
N ILE A 76 -7.16 11.43 -16.98
CA ILE A 76 -8.45 12.14 -16.89
C ILE A 76 -8.50 13.32 -17.87
N ASP A 77 -7.42 14.09 -17.97
CA ASP A 77 -7.33 15.21 -18.92
C ASP A 77 -7.43 14.71 -20.38
N GLU A 78 -6.82 13.57 -20.71
CA GLU A 78 -6.94 12.93 -22.02
C GLU A 78 -8.38 12.46 -22.30
N ILE A 79 -9.03 11.80 -21.34
CA ILE A 79 -10.44 11.37 -21.46
C ILE A 79 -11.36 12.56 -21.72
N LYS A 80 -11.16 13.67 -20.99
CA LYS A 80 -11.96 14.88 -21.17
C LYS A 80 -11.78 15.49 -22.56
N LYS A 81 -10.57 15.48 -23.10
CA LYS A 81 -10.23 16.04 -24.43
C LYS A 81 -10.63 15.15 -25.60
N SER A 82 -10.84 13.85 -25.40
CA SER A 82 -11.23 12.92 -26.48
C SER A 82 -12.56 13.35 -27.12
N ASN A 83 -12.62 13.37 -28.45
CA ASN A 83 -13.84 13.68 -29.20
C ASN A 83 -14.67 12.44 -29.52
N ASP A 84 -14.09 11.24 -29.40
CA ASP A 84 -14.70 9.98 -29.81
C ASP A 84 -15.58 9.36 -28.73
N LEU A 85 -15.53 9.87 -27.50
CA LEU A 85 -16.25 9.32 -26.36
C LEU A 85 -17.54 10.12 -26.06
N GLN A 86 -18.63 9.40 -25.86
CA GLN A 86 -19.89 9.99 -25.39
C GLN A 86 -19.74 10.57 -23.98
N LYS A 87 -20.49 11.61 -23.65
CA LYS A 87 -20.43 12.32 -22.36
C LYS A 87 -20.64 11.38 -21.16
N ALA A 88 -21.56 10.42 -21.26
CA ALA A 88 -21.83 9.44 -20.20
C ALA A 88 -20.61 8.55 -19.95
N THR A 89 -20.01 8.01 -21.02
CA THR A 89 -18.80 7.16 -20.96
C THR A 89 -17.61 7.92 -20.35
N LYS A 90 -17.39 9.19 -20.76
CA LYS A 90 -16.34 10.03 -20.16
C LYS A 90 -16.52 10.16 -18.65
N ARG A 91 -17.75 10.43 -18.19
CA ARG A 91 -18.05 10.58 -16.77
C ARG A 91 -17.74 9.30 -15.99
N GLU A 92 -18.13 8.16 -16.53
CA GLU A 92 -17.88 6.85 -15.91
C GLU A 92 -16.37 6.56 -15.82
N LEU A 93 -15.62 6.77 -16.90
CA LEU A 93 -14.17 6.57 -16.93
C LEU A 93 -13.44 7.48 -15.94
N VAL A 94 -13.84 8.73 -15.80
CA VAL A 94 -13.26 9.67 -14.82
C VAL A 94 -13.53 9.20 -13.38
N ILE A 95 -14.77 8.77 -13.08
CA ILE A 95 -15.12 8.25 -11.76
C ILE A 95 -14.30 7.01 -11.42
N ASN A 96 -14.13 6.09 -12.38
CA ASN A 96 -13.36 4.88 -12.19
C ASN A 96 -11.87 5.18 -11.98
N ALA A 97 -11.31 6.12 -12.76
CA ALA A 97 -9.91 6.54 -12.60
C ALA A 97 -9.63 7.10 -11.20
N HIS A 98 -10.52 7.93 -10.65
CA HIS A 98 -10.36 8.46 -9.28
C HIS A 98 -10.44 7.38 -8.17
N LYS A 99 -11.07 6.24 -8.45
CA LYS A 99 -11.20 5.14 -7.48
C LYS A 99 -10.05 4.13 -7.57
N GLU A 100 -9.24 4.19 -8.61
CA GLU A 100 -8.26 3.15 -8.96
C GLU A 100 -7.26 2.91 -7.81
N ILE A 101 -6.59 3.95 -7.31
CA ILE A 101 -5.59 3.84 -6.22
C ILE A 101 -6.24 3.35 -4.92
N ASN A 102 -7.38 3.95 -4.53
CA ASN A 102 -8.05 3.53 -3.30
C ASN A 102 -8.44 2.06 -3.33
N LYS A 103 -8.98 1.60 -4.47
CA LYS A 103 -9.35 0.20 -4.65
C LYS A 103 -8.13 -0.71 -4.56
N GLU A 104 -7.03 -0.34 -5.21
CA GLU A 104 -5.79 -1.11 -5.17
C GLU A 104 -5.28 -1.29 -3.74
N LEU A 105 -5.17 -0.21 -2.96
CA LEU A 105 -4.69 -0.24 -1.58
C LEU A 105 -5.61 -1.06 -0.66
N VAL A 106 -6.92 -0.94 -0.84
CA VAL A 106 -7.90 -1.73 -0.08
C VAL A 106 -7.82 -3.21 -0.44
N ASP A 107 -7.68 -3.54 -1.74
CA ASP A 107 -7.51 -4.91 -2.20
C ASP A 107 -6.20 -5.51 -1.65
N LYS A 108 -5.07 -4.80 -1.73
CA LYS A 108 -3.79 -5.22 -1.14
C LYS A 108 -3.93 -5.58 0.33
N TYR A 109 -4.59 -4.72 1.11
CA TYR A 109 -4.84 -5.00 2.53
C TYR A 109 -5.67 -6.27 2.74
N LYS A 110 -6.84 -6.37 2.09
CA LYS A 110 -7.78 -7.49 2.25
C LYS A 110 -7.17 -8.82 1.79
N ASP A 111 -6.50 -8.81 0.65
CA ASP A 111 -5.85 -9.99 0.11
C ASP A 111 -4.68 -10.43 0.99
N THR A 112 -3.89 -9.48 1.55
CA THR A 112 -2.85 -9.80 2.53
C THR A 112 -3.44 -10.43 3.79
N ARG A 113 -4.59 -9.96 4.28
CA ARG A 113 -5.29 -10.62 5.41
C ARG A 113 -5.71 -12.06 5.05
N THR A 114 -6.09 -12.29 3.80
CA THR A 114 -6.36 -13.65 3.30
C THR A 114 -5.08 -14.49 3.27
N ILE A 115 -3.96 -13.95 2.79
CA ILE A 115 -2.66 -14.64 2.83
C ILE A 115 -2.31 -15.00 4.27
N VAL A 116 -2.39 -14.05 5.20
CA VAL A 116 -2.08 -14.25 6.63
C VAL A 116 -2.93 -15.38 7.23
N SER A 117 -4.21 -15.48 6.88
CA SER A 117 -5.10 -16.55 7.37
C SER A 117 -4.72 -17.96 6.88
N GLN A 118 -3.94 -18.06 5.81
CA GLN A 118 -3.49 -19.33 5.23
C GLN A 118 -2.07 -19.73 5.67
N LEU A 119 -1.31 -18.82 6.33
CA LEU A 119 0.11 -19.06 6.66
C LEU A 119 0.34 -20.34 7.45
N GLU A 120 -0.50 -20.66 8.43
CA GLU A 120 -0.34 -21.84 9.28
C GLU A 120 -0.36 -23.17 8.51
N HIS A 121 -0.91 -23.17 7.30
CA HIS A 121 -0.93 -24.35 6.43
C HIS A 121 0.37 -24.51 5.63
N HIS A 122 1.20 -23.45 5.54
CA HIS A 122 2.35 -23.40 4.64
C HIS A 122 3.68 -23.16 5.35
N VAL A 123 3.68 -22.47 6.49
CA VAL A 123 4.90 -22.12 7.24
C VAL A 123 4.76 -22.49 8.70
N SER A 124 5.89 -22.75 9.39
CA SER A 124 5.93 -22.95 10.84
C SER A 124 6.12 -21.62 11.57
N ASP A 125 5.92 -21.67 12.89
CA ASP A 125 6.21 -20.56 13.82
C ASP A 125 5.47 -19.26 13.48
N VAL A 126 4.25 -19.38 12.96
CA VAL A 126 3.38 -18.23 12.67
C VAL A 126 2.91 -17.61 13.99
N PRO A 127 3.23 -16.32 14.24
CA PRO A 127 2.81 -15.66 15.47
C PRO A 127 1.27 -15.59 15.59
N SER A 128 0.75 -15.92 16.78
CA SER A 128 -0.68 -15.92 17.06
C SER A 128 -1.32 -14.53 16.91
N GLU A 129 -0.53 -13.48 17.12
CA GLU A 129 -0.90 -12.07 17.02
C GLU A 129 -1.41 -11.73 15.62
N LEU A 130 -0.92 -12.43 14.58
CA LEU A 130 -1.35 -12.22 13.18
C LEU A 130 -2.84 -12.52 12.95
N ARG A 131 -3.49 -13.28 13.84
CA ARG A 131 -4.93 -13.55 13.79
C ARG A 131 -5.77 -12.33 14.21
N GLY A 132 -5.17 -11.40 14.96
CA GLY A 132 -5.81 -10.18 15.45
C GLY A 132 -6.08 -9.15 14.34
N ARG A 133 -6.64 -8.00 14.74
CA ARG A 133 -6.74 -6.84 13.86
C ARG A 133 -5.36 -6.25 13.59
N SER A 134 -5.16 -5.66 12.41
CA SER A 134 -3.89 -5.02 12.06
C SER A 134 -4.07 -3.54 11.75
N LYS A 135 -2.99 -2.79 11.94
CA LYS A 135 -2.86 -1.44 11.43
C LYS A 135 -2.30 -1.47 9.99
N TYR A 136 -2.65 -0.48 9.20
CA TYR A 136 -2.13 -0.34 7.85
C TYR A 136 -1.27 0.93 7.76
N TYR A 137 0.01 0.76 7.44
CA TYR A 137 0.92 1.84 7.14
C TYR A 137 1.10 1.94 5.63
N ILE A 138 0.79 3.10 5.08
CA ILE A 138 1.04 3.44 3.69
C ILE A 138 2.08 4.53 3.69
N VAL A 139 3.27 4.18 3.24
CA VAL A 139 4.42 5.08 3.17
C VAL A 139 4.56 5.55 1.75
N TYR A 140 4.57 6.87 1.53
CA TYR A 140 4.69 7.45 0.21
C TYR A 140 5.95 8.29 0.05
N ALA A 141 6.41 8.37 -1.21
CA ALA A 141 7.59 9.14 -1.58
C ALA A 141 7.30 10.64 -1.66
N PRO A 142 8.30 11.53 -1.46
CA PRO A 142 8.20 12.94 -1.81
C PRO A 142 7.78 13.15 -3.27
N PHE A 143 7.28 14.34 -3.59
CA PHE A 143 6.88 14.66 -4.95
C PHE A 143 8.05 14.50 -5.94
N HIS A 144 7.82 13.69 -6.96
CA HIS A 144 8.76 13.53 -8.05
C HIS A 144 8.87 14.82 -8.86
N HIS A 145 10.07 15.10 -9.40
CA HIS A 145 10.33 16.31 -10.19
C HIS A 145 9.47 16.45 -11.45
N GLU A 146 8.93 15.33 -11.97
CA GLU A 146 7.99 15.32 -13.11
C GLU A 146 6.61 15.90 -12.78
N ILE A 147 6.29 16.09 -11.48
CA ILE A 147 4.97 16.58 -11.05
C ILE A 147 4.94 18.10 -11.21
N GLU A 148 4.05 18.54 -12.10
CA GLU A 148 3.81 19.95 -12.34
C GLU A 148 3.30 20.65 -11.08
N GLU A 149 3.81 21.85 -10.80
CA GLU A 149 3.44 22.65 -9.63
C GLU A 149 1.92 22.87 -9.53
N SER A 150 1.28 23.09 -10.68
CA SER A 150 -0.17 23.25 -10.79
C SER A 150 -0.98 22.05 -10.29
N LYS A 151 -0.37 20.84 -10.26
CA LYS A 151 -1.03 19.60 -9.83
C LYS A 151 -0.74 19.24 -8.38
N LYS A 152 0.28 19.82 -7.75
CA LYS A 152 0.69 19.47 -6.37
C LYS A 152 -0.43 19.68 -5.35
N ILE A 153 -1.21 20.75 -5.47
CA ILE A 153 -2.33 21.04 -4.57
C ILE A 153 -3.41 19.95 -4.65
N GLU A 154 -3.73 19.51 -5.88
CA GLU A 154 -4.74 18.47 -6.10
C GLU A 154 -4.26 17.12 -5.54
N ILE A 155 -2.97 16.81 -5.74
CA ILE A 155 -2.34 15.58 -5.21
C ILE A 155 -2.29 15.63 -3.68
N SER A 156 -1.93 16.75 -3.06
CA SER A 156 -1.94 16.90 -1.60
C SER A 156 -3.33 16.65 -1.01
N ARG A 157 -4.38 17.23 -1.61
CA ARG A 157 -5.77 16.97 -1.18
C ARG A 157 -6.14 15.48 -1.32
N PHE A 158 -5.68 14.83 -2.38
CA PHE A 158 -5.89 13.38 -2.53
C PHE A 158 -5.20 12.59 -1.40
N LEU A 159 -3.95 12.94 -1.03
CA LEU A 159 -3.22 12.28 0.06
C LEU A 159 -3.91 12.49 1.42
N ASP A 160 -4.47 13.67 1.66
CA ASP A 160 -5.24 13.96 2.87
C ASP A 160 -6.53 13.12 2.94
N ASP A 161 -7.21 12.96 1.80
CA ASP A 161 -8.49 12.23 1.71
C ASP A 161 -8.34 10.70 1.76
N ILE A 162 -7.21 10.17 1.33
CA ILE A 162 -7.03 8.72 1.11
C ILE A 162 -7.20 7.93 2.41
N LYS A 163 -6.73 8.45 3.54
CA LYS A 163 -6.87 7.86 4.87
C LYS A 163 -8.34 7.60 5.21
N GLY A 164 -9.20 8.60 5.02
CA GLY A 164 -10.63 8.47 5.29
C GLY A 164 -11.31 7.44 4.40
N LYS A 165 -10.99 7.44 3.10
CA LYS A 165 -11.55 6.51 2.11
C LYS A 165 -11.18 5.05 2.39
N ILE A 166 -9.92 4.79 2.78
CA ILE A 166 -9.46 3.45 3.15
C ILE A 166 -10.13 2.99 4.43
N SER A 167 -10.19 3.86 5.46
CA SER A 167 -10.84 3.53 6.74
C SER A 167 -12.31 3.14 6.58
N LEU A 168 -13.04 3.75 5.64
CA LEU A 168 -14.44 3.41 5.35
C LEU A 168 -14.61 2.12 4.53
N ALA A 169 -13.57 1.65 3.85
CA ALA A 169 -13.64 0.52 2.93
C ALA A 169 -13.18 -0.81 3.54
N ILE A 170 -12.50 -0.77 4.68
CA ILE A 170 -11.97 -1.97 5.37
C ILE A 170 -12.82 -2.22 6.63
N PRO A 171 -13.33 -3.46 6.83
CA PRO A 171 -14.12 -3.79 8.01
C PRO A 171 -13.32 -3.69 9.33
N ASP A 172 -13.93 -3.12 10.38
CA ASP A 172 -13.33 -2.98 11.71
C ASP A 172 -12.98 -4.33 12.37
N SER A 173 -13.59 -5.42 11.91
CA SER A 173 -13.30 -6.77 12.42
C SER A 173 -11.86 -7.24 12.17
N ILE A 174 -11.22 -6.72 11.12
CA ILE A 174 -9.85 -7.08 10.73
C ILE A 174 -8.87 -5.91 10.80
N PHE A 175 -9.36 -4.70 11.07
CA PHE A 175 -8.64 -3.45 10.93
C PHE A 175 -8.93 -2.52 12.11
N TYR A 176 -7.93 -1.76 12.58
CA TYR A 176 -8.12 -0.74 13.59
C TYR A 176 -7.52 0.63 13.25
N GLY A 177 -7.01 0.80 12.04
CA GLY A 177 -6.60 2.10 11.58
C GLY A 177 -5.60 2.08 10.42
N VAL A 178 -5.52 3.21 9.72
CA VAL A 178 -4.53 3.47 8.68
C VAL A 178 -3.73 4.71 9.01
N SER A 179 -2.43 4.65 8.75
CA SER A 179 -1.53 5.82 8.75
C SER A 179 -0.97 5.98 7.35
N VAL A 180 -1.16 7.17 6.79
CA VAL A 180 -0.58 7.58 5.50
C VAL A 180 0.47 8.62 5.82
N MET A 181 1.72 8.37 5.47
CA MET A 181 2.85 9.21 5.89
C MET A 181 3.97 9.25 4.86
N LEU A 182 4.74 10.31 4.89
CA LEU A 182 5.99 10.42 4.13
C LEU A 182 7.03 9.41 4.61
N ILE A 183 7.92 9.02 3.72
CA ILE A 183 9.01 8.09 4.05
C ILE A 183 9.88 8.60 5.21
N ASP A 184 10.18 9.90 5.28
CA ASP A 184 10.97 10.49 6.36
C ASP A 184 10.25 10.40 7.72
N GLU A 185 8.91 10.55 7.72
CA GLU A 185 8.08 10.38 8.92
C GLU A 185 8.08 8.91 9.37
N PHE A 186 8.05 7.97 8.43
CA PHE A 186 8.13 6.54 8.74
C PHE A 186 9.49 6.18 9.32
N VAL A 187 10.60 6.73 8.79
CA VAL A 187 11.95 6.55 9.34
C VAL A 187 11.99 7.00 10.79
N ALA A 188 11.55 8.22 11.07
CA ALA A 188 11.51 8.76 12.43
C ALA A 188 10.64 7.89 13.37
N TYR A 189 9.48 7.46 12.89
CA TYR A 189 8.58 6.57 13.64
C TYR A 189 9.19 5.19 13.93
N SER A 190 9.95 4.63 13.01
CA SER A 190 10.52 3.28 13.12
C SER A 190 11.69 3.19 14.10
N GLN A 191 12.33 4.32 14.42
CA GLN A 191 13.46 4.42 15.35
C GLN A 191 13.04 4.55 16.83
N ILE A 192 11.78 4.77 17.13
CA ILE A 192 11.19 4.84 18.47
C ILE A 192 10.69 3.45 18.90
#